data_e49f5a6de3b4e8e09454689b0536ffb2
#
_entry.id   e49f5a6de3b4e8e09454689b0536ffb2
#
_cell.length_a   1.000
_cell.length_b   1.000
_cell.length_c   1.000
_cell.angle_alpha   90.00
_cell.angle_beta   90.00
_cell.angle_gamma   90.00
#
_symmetry.space_group_name_H-M   'P 1'
#
loop_
_entity.id
_entity.type
_entity.pdbx_description
1 polymer ?
#
loop_
_entity_poly.entity_id
_entity_poly.type
_entity_poly.pdbx_seq_one_letter_code
_entity_poly.pdbx_strand_id
1 'polypeptide(L)'
;MDEYLWHKHKWPADVPRTLEYPKEPLYAMLDRSAEKSGNLPYTVWEGQSWTFSQVRDAANRIANFLASRGIRKGDRVAIFLPNTPHFPPVLFGSLKTGATVVTCNPMYKTGELNFQLKDSGAIAVFVLDHPAFTPTCYEAIKNTAVKTVVVCSAKNFLPKTKAVLGGLLGKIPKSPYYQKDVTFFFDDILTKSEPIAPKVEVDPEDVAMILYTGGTTGTPKG
;
A
#
# COMPACT_ATOMS: atom_id res chain seq x y z
N MET A 1 19.39 -33.09 -1.97
CA MET A 1 18.53 -32.09 -1.29
C MET A 1 18.77 -32.24 0.21
N ASP A 2 19.38 -31.25 0.83
CA ASP A 2 19.61 -31.31 2.27
C ASP A 2 18.25 -31.30 2.99
N GLU A 3 18.02 -32.33 3.78
CA GLU A 3 16.78 -32.49 4.53
C GLU A 3 16.81 -31.49 5.70
N TYR A 4 15.92 -30.51 5.69
CA TYR A 4 15.82 -29.53 6.77
C TYR A 4 15.58 -30.21 8.12
N LEU A 5 16.19 -29.70 9.20
CA LEU A 5 16.11 -30.27 10.55
C LEU A 5 14.67 -30.47 11.03
N TRP A 6 13.77 -29.55 10.68
CA TRP A 6 12.34 -29.66 11.03
C TRP A 6 11.61 -30.79 10.29
N HIS A 7 12.11 -31.27 9.16
CA HIS A 7 11.56 -32.42 8.45
C HIS A 7 11.85 -33.76 9.17
N LYS A 8 12.81 -33.78 10.06
CA LYS A 8 13.23 -35.00 10.77
C LYS A 8 12.35 -35.32 11.96
N HIS A 9 11.65 -34.32 12.54
CA HIS A 9 10.92 -34.48 13.77
C HIS A 9 9.48 -33.96 13.63
N LYS A 10 8.51 -34.83 13.91
CA LYS A 10 7.07 -34.51 14.08
C LYS A 10 6.41 -33.73 12.92
N TRP A 11 6.95 -33.85 11.70
CA TRP A 11 6.26 -33.29 10.52
C TRP A 11 5.02 -34.13 10.22
N PRO A 12 3.80 -33.54 10.14
CA PRO A 12 2.58 -34.31 9.81
C PRO A 12 2.70 -34.94 8.42
N ALA A 13 2.21 -36.19 8.29
CA ALA A 13 2.37 -36.95 7.04
C ALA A 13 1.54 -36.36 5.88
N ASP A 14 0.47 -35.65 6.19
CA ASP A 14 -0.45 -35.01 5.26
C ASP A 14 -0.05 -33.59 4.85
N VAL A 15 1.03 -33.04 5.45
CA VAL A 15 1.54 -31.70 5.12
C VAL A 15 2.72 -31.84 4.13
N PRO A 16 2.64 -31.19 2.95
CA PRO A 16 3.76 -31.17 2.00
C PRO A 16 5.02 -30.59 2.65
N ARG A 17 6.16 -31.21 2.45
CA ARG A 17 7.46 -30.73 2.95
C ARG A 17 7.98 -29.51 2.18
N THR A 18 7.54 -29.37 0.93
CA THR A 18 7.87 -28.25 0.03
C THR A 18 6.60 -27.78 -0.65
N LEU A 19 6.54 -26.50 -0.96
CA LEU A 19 5.46 -25.88 -1.72
C LEU A 19 5.99 -25.47 -3.10
N GLU A 20 5.18 -25.69 -4.13
CA GLU A 20 5.42 -25.14 -5.45
C GLU A 20 4.76 -23.77 -5.52
N TYR A 21 5.57 -22.74 -5.71
CA TYR A 21 5.08 -21.37 -5.86
C TYR A 21 4.88 -21.06 -7.34
N PRO A 22 3.78 -20.37 -7.71
CA PRO A 22 3.61 -19.86 -9.08
C PRO A 22 4.77 -18.92 -9.44
N LYS A 23 5.34 -19.09 -10.62
CA LYS A 23 6.36 -18.18 -11.16
C LYS A 23 5.68 -16.97 -11.80
N GLU A 24 5.16 -16.07 -10.97
CA GLU A 24 4.42 -14.88 -11.39
C GLU A 24 4.65 -13.73 -10.40
N PRO A 25 4.52 -12.46 -10.83
CA PRO A 25 4.59 -11.33 -9.93
C PRO A 25 3.53 -11.37 -8.83
N LEU A 26 3.86 -10.88 -7.63
CA LEU A 26 2.97 -10.95 -6.46
C LEU A 26 1.57 -10.35 -6.71
N TYR A 27 1.46 -9.30 -7.53
CA TYR A 27 0.16 -8.69 -7.85
C TYR A 27 -0.79 -9.61 -8.64
N ALA A 28 -0.25 -10.63 -9.33
CA ALA A 28 -1.06 -11.58 -10.09
C ALA A 28 -2.02 -12.39 -9.20
N MET A 29 -1.70 -12.54 -7.91
CA MET A 29 -2.61 -13.14 -6.92
C MET A 29 -3.96 -12.39 -6.86
N LEU A 30 -3.92 -11.05 -6.84
CA LEU A 30 -5.14 -10.24 -6.84
C LEU A 30 -5.90 -10.40 -8.15
N ASP A 31 -5.20 -10.37 -9.29
CA ASP A 31 -5.83 -10.44 -10.61
C ASP A 31 -6.56 -11.78 -10.79
N ARG A 32 -5.91 -12.92 -10.50
CA ARG A 32 -6.54 -14.24 -10.51
C ARG A 32 -7.71 -14.36 -9.54
N SER A 33 -7.55 -13.82 -8.33
CA SER A 33 -8.63 -13.88 -7.33
C SER A 33 -9.83 -13.05 -7.78
N ALA A 34 -9.60 -11.90 -8.42
CA ALA A 34 -10.66 -11.07 -8.97
C ALA A 34 -11.35 -11.71 -10.19
N GLU A 35 -10.63 -12.48 -10.99
CA GLU A 35 -11.21 -13.27 -12.10
C GLU A 35 -12.08 -14.40 -11.58
N LYS A 36 -11.58 -15.15 -10.60
CA LYS A 36 -12.27 -16.33 -10.04
C LYS A 36 -13.43 -15.96 -9.12
N SER A 37 -13.28 -14.92 -8.31
CA SER A 37 -14.15 -14.59 -7.17
C SER A 37 -14.44 -13.08 -7.08
N GLY A 38 -14.55 -12.41 -8.21
CA GLY A 38 -14.61 -10.95 -8.32
C GLY A 38 -15.69 -10.27 -7.50
N ASN A 39 -16.83 -10.93 -7.31
CA ASN A 39 -17.98 -10.39 -6.56
C ASN A 39 -17.91 -10.68 -5.04
N LEU A 40 -16.97 -11.53 -4.60
CA LEU A 40 -16.82 -11.80 -3.16
C LEU A 40 -16.15 -10.61 -2.45
N PRO A 41 -16.47 -10.39 -1.18
CA PRO A 41 -15.86 -9.32 -0.40
C PRO A 41 -14.37 -9.62 -0.17
N TYR A 42 -13.53 -8.63 -0.43
CA TYR A 42 -12.09 -8.62 -0.13
C TYR A 42 -11.84 -7.93 1.21
N THR A 43 -12.39 -6.73 1.39
CA THR A 43 -12.30 -5.97 2.65
C THR A 43 -13.68 -5.68 3.19
N VAL A 44 -13.79 -5.70 4.52
CA VAL A 44 -14.99 -5.25 5.24
C VAL A 44 -14.56 -4.21 6.27
N TRP A 45 -15.19 -3.03 6.23
CA TRP A 45 -14.87 -1.90 7.12
C TRP A 45 -16.13 -1.09 7.42
N GLU A 46 -16.44 -0.87 8.69
CA GLU A 46 -17.61 -0.06 9.11
C GLU A 46 -18.93 -0.43 8.40
N GLY A 47 -19.12 -1.73 8.13
CA GLY A 47 -20.30 -2.24 7.44
C GLY A 47 -20.31 -2.03 5.92
N GLN A 48 -19.23 -1.52 5.34
CA GLN A 48 -19.01 -1.47 3.90
C GLN A 48 -18.00 -2.53 3.49
N SER A 49 -18.16 -3.07 2.29
CA SER A 49 -17.22 -4.03 1.72
C SER A 49 -16.78 -3.58 0.33
N TRP A 50 -15.53 -3.86 0.01
CA TRP A 50 -15.04 -3.83 -1.36
C TRP A 50 -14.82 -5.27 -1.82
N THR A 51 -15.25 -5.56 -3.04
CA THR A 51 -15.05 -6.88 -3.64
C THR A 51 -13.65 -7.00 -4.22
N PHE A 52 -13.22 -8.23 -4.55
CA PHE A 52 -11.95 -8.47 -5.24
C PHE A 52 -11.83 -7.66 -6.53
N SER A 53 -12.90 -7.58 -7.34
CA SER A 53 -12.93 -6.78 -8.56
C SER A 53 -12.75 -5.29 -8.29
N GLN A 54 -13.39 -4.75 -7.25
CA GLN A 54 -13.24 -3.33 -6.88
C GLN A 54 -11.83 -3.01 -6.40
N VAL A 55 -11.22 -3.90 -5.61
CA VAL A 55 -9.84 -3.72 -5.15
C VAL A 55 -8.87 -3.79 -6.33
N ARG A 56 -9.06 -4.72 -7.27
CA ARG A 56 -8.27 -4.80 -8.51
C ARG A 56 -8.40 -3.53 -9.36
N ASP A 57 -9.63 -3.05 -9.58
CA ASP A 57 -9.88 -1.83 -10.34
C ASP A 57 -9.18 -0.61 -9.70
N ALA A 58 -9.31 -0.45 -8.39
CA ALA A 58 -8.61 0.58 -7.64
C ALA A 58 -7.08 0.45 -7.75
N ALA A 59 -6.53 -0.77 -7.67
CA ALA A 59 -5.11 -1.02 -7.85
C ALA A 59 -4.63 -0.63 -9.26
N ASN A 60 -5.41 -0.95 -10.29
CA ASN A 60 -5.11 -0.56 -11.67
C ASN A 60 -5.06 0.97 -11.83
N ARG A 61 -6.03 1.69 -11.25
CA ARG A 61 -6.07 3.17 -11.27
C ARG A 61 -4.90 3.78 -10.53
N ILE A 62 -4.52 3.21 -9.39
CA ILE A 62 -3.33 3.64 -8.65
C ILE A 62 -2.06 3.41 -9.47
N ALA A 63 -1.92 2.25 -10.14
CA ALA A 63 -0.78 1.97 -11.00
C ALA A 63 -0.66 3.00 -12.13
N ASN A 64 -1.76 3.35 -12.81
CA ASN A 64 -1.77 4.39 -13.86
C ASN A 64 -1.39 5.77 -13.31
N PHE A 65 -1.93 6.13 -12.15
CA PHE A 65 -1.55 7.38 -11.50
C PHE A 65 -0.06 7.42 -11.19
N LEU A 66 0.48 6.38 -10.54
CA LEU A 66 1.89 6.30 -10.19
C LEU A 66 2.78 6.37 -11.44
N ALA A 67 2.42 5.64 -12.51
CA ALA A 67 3.13 5.71 -13.80
C ALA A 67 3.09 7.12 -14.40
N SER A 68 1.95 7.83 -14.32
CA SER A 68 1.84 9.23 -14.79
C SER A 68 2.71 10.20 -13.97
N ARG A 69 3.07 9.82 -12.74
CA ARG A 69 4.02 10.56 -11.89
C ARG A 69 5.48 10.18 -12.13
N GLY A 70 5.74 9.33 -13.13
CA GLY A 70 7.07 8.88 -13.50
C GLY A 70 7.62 7.75 -12.64
N ILE A 71 6.78 7.13 -11.80
CA ILE A 71 7.14 5.98 -10.97
C ILE A 71 7.17 4.74 -11.85
N ARG A 72 8.27 4.00 -11.78
CA ARG A 72 8.57 2.86 -12.64
C ARG A 72 9.23 1.73 -11.85
N LYS A 73 9.51 0.62 -12.54
CA LYS A 73 10.21 -0.54 -11.99
C LYS A 73 11.50 -0.13 -11.25
N GLY A 74 11.65 -0.66 -10.04
CA GLY A 74 12.78 -0.38 -9.17
C GLY A 74 12.66 0.89 -8.32
N ASP A 75 11.65 1.74 -8.53
CA ASP A 75 11.35 2.84 -7.60
C ASP A 75 10.72 2.31 -6.30
N ARG A 76 10.71 3.12 -5.24
CA ARG A 76 10.13 2.75 -3.96
C ARG A 76 8.93 3.64 -3.65
N VAL A 77 7.83 2.98 -3.24
CA VAL A 77 6.58 3.61 -2.82
C VAL A 77 6.33 3.28 -1.36
N ALA A 78 6.30 4.29 -0.51
CA ALA A 78 6.04 4.12 0.91
C ALA A 78 4.54 4.06 1.21
N ILE A 79 4.15 3.18 2.14
CA ILE A 79 2.79 3.10 2.67
C ILE A 79 2.83 3.43 4.16
N PHE A 80 2.44 4.64 4.51
CA PHE A 80 2.28 5.12 5.89
C PHE A 80 0.79 5.17 6.25
N LEU A 81 0.17 3.99 6.24
CA LEU A 81 -1.25 3.79 6.52
C LEU A 81 -1.42 2.79 7.66
N PRO A 82 -2.35 3.03 8.59
CA PRO A 82 -2.83 1.97 9.47
C PRO A 82 -3.60 0.92 8.66
N ASN A 83 -4.07 -0.15 9.34
CA ASN A 83 -4.85 -1.21 8.71
C ASN A 83 -6.22 -0.68 8.24
N THR A 84 -6.23 -0.04 7.10
CA THR A 84 -7.41 0.52 6.43
C THR A 84 -7.62 -0.17 5.08
N PRO A 85 -8.84 -0.14 4.52
CA PRO A 85 -9.12 -0.72 3.21
C PRO A 85 -8.34 -0.08 2.04
N HIS A 86 -7.65 1.04 2.25
CA HIS A 86 -6.75 1.62 1.26
C HIS A 86 -5.49 0.76 1.03
N PHE A 87 -5.06 0.02 2.06
CA PHE A 87 -3.76 -0.68 2.01
C PHE A 87 -3.67 -1.67 0.84
N PRO A 88 -4.63 -2.59 0.61
CA PRO A 88 -4.52 -3.56 -0.48
C PRO A 88 -4.44 -2.92 -1.87
N PRO A 89 -5.34 -2.01 -2.28
CA PRO A 89 -5.23 -1.42 -3.61
C PRO A 89 -3.96 -0.57 -3.79
N VAL A 90 -3.44 0.07 -2.73
CA VAL A 90 -2.17 0.80 -2.79
C VAL A 90 -0.99 -0.16 -2.95
N LEU A 91 -0.97 -1.26 -2.19
CA LEU A 91 0.04 -2.31 -2.30
C LEU A 91 0.09 -2.85 -3.74
N PHE A 92 -1.01 -3.43 -4.20
CA PHE A 92 -1.03 -4.06 -5.51
C PHE A 92 -0.88 -3.07 -6.67
N GLY A 93 -1.42 -1.86 -6.53
CA GLY A 93 -1.23 -0.79 -7.52
C GLY A 93 0.24 -0.36 -7.66
N SER A 94 0.95 -0.26 -6.55
CA SER A 94 2.39 0.00 -6.58
C SER A 94 3.17 -1.15 -7.22
N LEU A 95 2.89 -2.39 -6.87
CA LEU A 95 3.53 -3.56 -7.46
C LEU A 95 3.28 -3.69 -8.96
N LYS A 96 2.12 -3.28 -9.47
CA LYS A 96 1.80 -3.27 -10.91
C LYS A 96 2.65 -2.27 -11.72
N THR A 97 3.29 -1.30 -11.09
CA THR A 97 4.29 -0.44 -11.75
C THR A 97 5.70 -1.02 -11.70
N GLY A 98 5.89 -2.19 -11.08
CA GLY A 98 7.21 -2.76 -10.79
C GLY A 98 7.94 -2.03 -9.66
N ALA A 99 7.27 -1.14 -8.94
CA ALA A 99 7.85 -0.46 -7.78
C ALA A 99 7.90 -1.41 -6.57
N THR A 100 8.93 -1.23 -5.75
CA THR A 100 9.06 -1.90 -4.45
C THR A 100 8.26 -1.13 -3.39
N VAL A 101 7.43 -1.82 -2.64
CA VAL A 101 6.64 -1.22 -1.56
C VAL A 101 7.45 -1.17 -0.27
N VAL A 102 7.46 0.00 0.38
CA VAL A 102 8.08 0.20 1.70
C VAL A 102 6.98 0.41 2.72
N THR A 103 6.75 -0.56 3.60
CA THR A 103 5.72 -0.42 4.64
C THR A 103 6.28 0.35 5.83
N CYS A 104 5.59 1.42 6.22
CA CYS A 104 5.97 2.26 7.35
C CYS A 104 5.04 2.00 8.54
N ASN A 105 5.61 1.85 9.73
CA ASN A 105 4.80 1.70 10.93
C ASN A 105 3.97 2.97 11.17
N PRO A 106 2.62 2.89 11.23
CA PRO A 106 1.76 4.05 11.43
C PRO A 106 1.97 4.77 12.78
N MET A 107 2.67 4.14 13.72
CA MET A 107 3.01 4.76 15.01
C MET A 107 4.31 5.59 14.98
N TYR A 108 5.03 5.61 13.84
CA TYR A 108 6.26 6.38 13.72
C TYR A 108 6.02 7.88 13.87
N LYS A 109 6.97 8.49 14.58
CA LYS A 109 7.11 9.95 14.64
C LYS A 109 7.89 10.45 13.42
N THR A 110 7.95 11.76 13.28
CA THR A 110 8.62 12.42 12.14
C THR A 110 10.04 11.91 11.88
N GLY A 111 10.86 11.76 12.94
CA GLY A 111 12.26 11.33 12.78
C GLY A 111 12.40 9.90 12.28
N GLU A 112 11.59 8.97 12.79
CA GLU A 112 11.61 7.56 12.38
C GLU A 112 11.12 7.40 10.95
N LEU A 113 10.03 8.09 10.59
CA LEU A 113 9.51 8.09 9.23
C LEU A 113 10.50 8.74 8.24
N ASN A 114 11.09 9.89 8.61
CA ASN A 114 12.11 10.55 7.79
C ASN A 114 13.30 9.64 7.52
N PHE A 115 13.80 8.95 8.58
CA PHE A 115 14.89 7.99 8.42
C PHE A 115 14.51 6.90 7.41
N GLN A 116 13.36 6.26 7.57
CA GLN A 116 12.94 5.17 6.70
C GLN A 116 12.73 5.64 5.24
N LEU A 117 12.16 6.82 5.02
CA LEU A 117 11.98 7.40 3.68
C LEU A 117 13.32 7.72 3.00
N LYS A 118 14.31 8.19 3.77
CA LYS A 118 15.66 8.44 3.25
C LYS A 118 16.42 7.17 2.92
N ASP A 119 16.43 6.23 3.85
CA ASP A 119 17.17 4.99 3.74
C ASP A 119 16.64 4.14 2.57
N SER A 120 15.32 3.99 2.47
CA SER A 120 14.70 3.30 1.35
C SER A 120 14.78 4.06 0.02
N GLY A 121 15.01 5.38 0.05
CA GLY A 121 14.93 6.24 -1.12
C GLY A 121 13.52 6.29 -1.73
N ALA A 122 12.47 6.20 -0.93
CA ALA A 122 11.10 6.29 -1.41
C ALA A 122 10.82 7.63 -2.10
N ILE A 123 10.12 7.60 -3.24
CA ILE A 123 9.79 8.79 -4.04
C ILE A 123 8.30 9.15 -4.00
N ALA A 124 7.47 8.26 -3.49
CA ALA A 124 6.07 8.50 -3.21
C ALA A 124 5.69 7.93 -1.85
N VAL A 125 4.66 8.52 -1.22
CA VAL A 125 4.09 8.02 0.04
C VAL A 125 2.58 8.14 0.04
N PHE A 126 1.91 7.09 0.49
CA PHE A 126 0.48 7.09 0.80
C PHE A 126 0.28 7.29 2.30
N VAL A 127 -0.58 8.23 2.68
CA VAL A 127 -0.79 8.60 4.08
C VAL A 127 -2.27 8.77 4.38
N LEU A 128 -2.71 8.42 5.60
CA LEU A 128 -4.08 8.64 6.03
C LEU A 128 -4.36 10.14 6.25
N ASP A 129 -5.52 10.61 5.76
CA ASP A 129 -6.02 11.96 6.01
C ASP A 129 -6.47 12.11 7.47
N HIS A 130 -5.53 12.45 8.33
CA HIS A 130 -5.76 12.54 9.76
C HIS A 130 -4.78 13.53 10.40
N PRO A 131 -5.19 14.31 11.43
CA PRO A 131 -4.32 15.30 12.08
C PRO A 131 -3.01 14.71 12.65
N ALA A 132 -2.99 13.42 13.01
CA ALA A 132 -1.79 12.78 13.55
C ALA A 132 -0.86 12.23 12.45
N PHE A 133 -1.34 11.97 11.23
CA PHE A 133 -0.56 11.30 10.19
C PHE A 133 -0.05 12.26 9.12
N THR A 134 -0.92 13.05 8.54
CA THR A 134 -0.57 13.90 7.39
C THR A 134 0.46 14.97 7.75
N PRO A 135 0.35 15.72 8.86
CA PRO A 135 1.40 16.66 9.28
C PRO A 135 2.74 15.97 9.57
N THR A 136 2.71 14.82 10.25
CA THR A 136 3.92 13.99 10.49
C THR A 136 4.59 13.58 9.18
N CYS A 137 3.80 13.18 8.18
CA CYS A 137 4.30 12.82 6.86
C CYS A 137 4.95 14.01 6.16
N TYR A 138 4.31 15.19 6.14
CA TYR A 138 4.87 16.39 5.50
C TYR A 138 6.18 16.86 6.14
N GLU A 139 6.31 16.76 7.44
CA GLU A 139 7.57 17.04 8.11
C GLU A 139 8.63 15.96 7.78
N ALA A 140 8.22 14.70 7.73
CA ALA A 140 9.12 13.58 7.47
C ALA A 140 9.66 13.55 6.04
N ILE A 141 8.93 14.04 5.04
CA ILE A 141 9.41 14.07 3.65
C ILE A 141 10.46 15.16 3.39
N LYS A 142 10.69 16.09 4.31
CA LYS A 142 11.71 17.13 4.15
C LYS A 142 13.08 16.51 3.98
N ASN A 143 13.83 16.98 2.97
CA ASN A 143 15.15 16.47 2.62
C ASN A 143 15.17 14.96 2.27
N THR A 144 14.08 14.45 1.70
CA THR A 144 13.97 13.10 1.13
C THR A 144 13.77 13.19 -0.39
N ALA A 145 13.70 12.04 -1.06
CA ALA A 145 13.39 11.95 -2.48
C ALA A 145 11.89 12.01 -2.79
N VAL A 146 11.00 12.06 -1.78
CA VAL A 146 9.54 12.03 -1.96
C VAL A 146 9.06 13.29 -2.68
N LYS A 147 8.38 13.09 -3.82
CA LYS A 147 7.76 14.13 -4.64
C LYS A 147 6.25 13.95 -4.81
N THR A 148 5.71 12.84 -4.32
CA THR A 148 4.29 12.49 -4.47
C THR A 148 3.76 12.01 -3.12
N VAL A 149 2.80 12.75 -2.57
CA VAL A 149 2.09 12.39 -1.34
C VAL A 149 0.63 12.15 -1.69
N VAL A 150 0.14 10.93 -1.50
CA VAL A 150 -1.27 10.59 -1.72
C VAL A 150 -1.99 10.52 -0.39
N VAL A 151 -2.98 11.39 -0.22
CA VAL A 151 -3.80 11.47 0.99
C VAL A 151 -5.03 10.61 0.83
N CYS A 152 -5.21 9.66 1.76
CA CYS A 152 -6.28 8.66 1.78
C CYS A 152 -7.30 9.01 2.87
N SER A 153 -8.53 9.33 2.49
CA SER A 153 -9.57 9.75 3.45
C SER A 153 -10.36 8.56 3.98
N ALA A 154 -10.54 8.49 5.30
CA ALA A 154 -11.39 7.47 5.93
C ALA A 154 -12.84 7.48 5.39
N LYS A 155 -13.33 8.62 4.87
CA LYS A 155 -14.68 8.73 4.27
C LYS A 155 -14.88 7.81 3.07
N ASN A 156 -13.81 7.37 2.39
CA ASN A 156 -13.86 6.51 1.21
C ASN A 156 -14.57 5.18 1.46
N PHE A 157 -14.52 4.71 2.70
CA PHE A 157 -15.07 3.42 3.12
C PHE A 157 -16.21 3.55 4.14
N LEU A 158 -16.79 4.74 4.24
CA LEU A 158 -18.00 4.94 5.04
C LEU A 158 -19.25 4.85 4.15
N PRO A 159 -20.39 4.37 4.69
CA PRO A 159 -21.67 4.52 4.03
C PRO A 159 -21.90 5.98 3.61
N LYS A 160 -22.42 6.21 2.41
CA LYS A 160 -22.62 7.58 1.87
C LYS A 160 -23.31 8.51 2.86
N THR A 161 -24.32 8.03 3.58
CA THR A 161 -25.03 8.79 4.62
C THR A 161 -24.12 9.15 5.79
N LYS A 162 -23.31 8.21 6.29
CA LYS A 162 -22.33 8.46 7.35
C LYS A 162 -21.21 9.42 6.87
N ALA A 163 -20.76 9.27 5.64
CA ALA A 163 -19.73 10.13 5.06
C ALA A 163 -20.19 11.59 4.94
N VAL A 164 -21.41 11.82 4.47
CA VAL A 164 -22.02 13.16 4.34
C VAL A 164 -22.27 13.74 5.73
N LEU A 165 -22.97 13.03 6.59
CA LEU A 165 -23.34 13.51 7.92
C LEU A 165 -22.10 13.72 8.80
N GLY A 166 -21.16 12.77 8.77
CA GLY A 166 -19.90 12.90 9.50
C GLY A 166 -19.03 14.04 9.02
N GLY A 167 -19.05 14.32 7.70
CA GLY A 167 -18.39 15.49 7.12
C GLY A 167 -19.01 16.81 7.57
N LEU A 168 -20.33 16.92 7.53
CA LEU A 168 -21.06 18.11 7.99
C LEU A 168 -20.87 18.38 9.49
N LEU A 169 -20.83 17.32 10.29
CA LEU A 169 -20.64 17.42 11.74
C LEU A 169 -19.15 17.50 12.17
N GLY A 170 -18.22 17.55 11.21
CA GLY A 170 -16.79 17.59 11.53
C GLY A 170 -16.26 16.33 12.26
N LYS A 171 -16.98 15.20 12.19
CA LYS A 171 -16.63 13.96 12.88
C LYS A 171 -15.66 13.07 12.12
N ILE A 172 -15.45 13.34 10.82
CA ILE A 172 -14.44 12.63 10.02
C ILE A 172 -13.12 13.37 10.19
N PRO A 173 -12.10 12.73 10.78
CA PRO A 173 -10.79 13.33 10.90
C PRO A 173 -10.23 13.72 9.54
N LYS A 174 -9.61 14.88 9.44
CA LYS A 174 -8.87 15.32 8.26
C LYS A 174 -7.66 16.14 8.66
N SER A 175 -6.68 16.22 7.79
CA SER A 175 -5.50 17.07 7.99
C SER A 175 -5.90 18.55 8.15
N PRO A 176 -5.20 19.29 9.01
CA PRO A 176 -5.40 20.75 9.14
C PRO A 176 -4.91 21.51 7.91
N TYR A 177 -4.01 20.96 7.13
CA TYR A 177 -3.46 21.58 5.92
C TYR A 177 -2.92 20.53 4.93
N TYR A 178 -2.74 20.94 3.66
CA TYR A 178 -2.12 20.15 2.61
C TYR A 178 -1.07 20.98 1.86
N GLN A 179 0.08 20.34 1.54
CA GLN A 179 1.13 20.94 0.71
C GLN A 179 0.77 20.73 -0.77
N LYS A 180 0.26 21.79 -1.43
CA LYS A 180 -0.33 21.71 -2.78
C LYS A 180 0.57 21.10 -3.84
N ASP A 181 1.87 21.40 -3.82
CA ASP A 181 2.81 21.02 -4.89
C ASP A 181 3.10 19.51 -4.95
N VAL A 182 2.90 18.80 -3.84
CA VAL A 182 3.21 17.36 -3.73
C VAL A 182 2.00 16.50 -3.42
N THR A 183 0.83 17.10 -3.11
CA THR A 183 -0.35 16.38 -2.59
C THR A 183 -1.33 16.02 -3.68
N PHE A 184 -1.73 14.76 -3.66
CA PHE A 184 -2.80 14.17 -4.46
C PHE A 184 -3.80 13.47 -3.54
N PHE A 185 -5.03 13.30 -4.01
CA PHE A 185 -6.09 12.66 -3.22
C PHE A 185 -6.47 11.32 -3.82
N PHE A 186 -6.64 10.33 -2.96
CA PHE A 186 -7.02 8.98 -3.36
C PHE A 186 -8.33 8.95 -4.16
N ASP A 187 -9.33 9.76 -3.78
CA ASP A 187 -10.60 9.90 -4.50
C ASP A 187 -10.42 10.36 -5.94
N ASP A 188 -9.53 11.33 -6.14
CA ASP A 188 -9.23 11.86 -7.47
C ASP A 188 -8.56 10.80 -8.34
N ILE A 189 -7.70 9.97 -7.76
CA ILE A 189 -7.06 8.87 -8.47
C ILE A 189 -8.12 7.86 -8.94
N LEU A 190 -9.04 7.48 -8.05
CA LEU A 190 -10.10 6.52 -8.39
C LEU A 190 -11.08 7.04 -9.45
N THR A 191 -11.24 8.35 -9.58
CA THR A 191 -12.18 8.94 -10.55
C THR A 191 -11.53 9.35 -11.86
N LYS A 192 -10.24 9.75 -11.83
CA LYS A 192 -9.55 10.37 -12.98
C LYS A 192 -8.59 9.44 -13.71
N SER A 193 -8.15 8.34 -13.06
CA SER A 193 -7.20 7.39 -13.66
C SER A 193 -7.93 6.25 -14.38
N GLU A 194 -7.30 5.70 -15.41
CA GLU A 194 -7.83 4.57 -16.16
C GLU A 194 -7.87 3.27 -15.33
N PRO A 195 -8.88 2.41 -15.50
CA PRO A 195 -9.04 1.17 -14.75
C PRO A 195 -8.20 -0.01 -15.30
N ILE A 196 -7.46 0.20 -16.38
CA ILE A 196 -6.60 -0.81 -16.99
C ILE A 196 -5.16 -0.52 -16.57
N ALA A 197 -4.50 -1.46 -15.89
CA ALA A 197 -3.14 -1.28 -15.42
C ALA A 197 -2.16 -1.03 -16.58
N PRO A 198 -1.11 -0.21 -16.38
CA PRO A 198 -0.06 -0.06 -17.37
C PRO A 198 0.65 -1.40 -17.59
N LYS A 199 1.09 -1.65 -18.82
CA LYS A 199 1.87 -2.85 -19.15
C LYS A 199 3.30 -2.64 -18.68
N VAL A 200 3.68 -3.28 -17.58
CA VAL A 200 5.03 -3.27 -17.03
C VAL A 200 5.49 -4.72 -16.89
N GLU A 201 6.68 -5.00 -17.37
CA GLU A 201 7.31 -6.31 -17.21
C GLU A 201 7.92 -6.40 -15.81
N VAL A 202 7.35 -7.24 -14.95
CA VAL A 202 7.78 -7.49 -13.57
C VAL A 202 8.17 -8.95 -13.45
N ASP A 203 9.41 -9.19 -13.04
CA ASP A 203 9.92 -10.54 -12.79
C ASP A 203 9.42 -11.06 -11.44
N PRO A 204 9.06 -12.34 -11.29
CA PRO A 204 8.75 -12.94 -10.00
C PRO A 204 9.85 -12.80 -8.94
N GLU A 205 11.10 -12.65 -9.36
CA GLU A 205 12.26 -12.46 -8.47
C GLU A 205 12.52 -10.98 -8.14
N ASP A 206 11.77 -10.03 -8.72
CA ASP A 206 11.90 -8.63 -8.36
C ASP A 206 11.48 -8.40 -6.89
N VAL A 207 12.17 -7.49 -6.21
CA VAL A 207 11.86 -7.15 -4.82
C VAL A 207 10.49 -6.51 -4.73
N ALA A 208 9.53 -7.19 -4.14
CA ALA A 208 8.16 -6.70 -3.99
C ALA A 208 8.02 -5.73 -2.81
N MET A 209 8.64 -6.02 -1.67
CA MET A 209 8.45 -5.27 -0.43
C MET A 209 9.74 -5.17 0.38
N ILE A 210 9.89 -4.03 1.07
CA ILE A 210 10.90 -3.80 2.11
C ILE A 210 10.16 -3.60 3.44
N LEU A 211 10.50 -4.44 4.41
CA LEU A 211 9.96 -4.41 5.77
C LEU A 211 11.07 -4.05 6.75
N TYR A 212 10.90 -2.94 7.47
CA TYR A 212 11.86 -2.52 8.47
C TYR A 212 11.62 -3.23 9.80
N THR A 213 12.66 -3.83 10.32
CA THR A 213 12.62 -4.43 11.65
C THR A 213 13.28 -3.51 12.67
N GLY A 214 12.61 -3.27 13.81
CA GLY A 214 13.21 -2.63 14.97
C GLY A 214 14.17 -3.59 15.64
N GLY A 215 15.47 -3.39 15.46
CA GLY A 215 16.47 -4.14 16.21
C GLY A 215 16.48 -3.72 17.70
N THR A 216 16.80 -4.65 18.59
CA THR A 216 16.93 -4.40 20.05
C THR A 216 18.09 -3.44 20.38
N THR A 217 18.95 -3.12 19.44
CA THR A 217 20.25 -2.44 19.66
C THR A 217 20.56 -1.31 18.68
N GLY A 218 19.63 -0.81 17.88
CA GLY A 218 20.00 0.23 16.91
C GLY A 218 18.89 0.70 15.96
N THR A 219 19.31 1.43 14.96
CA THR A 219 18.47 1.97 13.90
C THR A 219 17.75 0.83 13.14
N PRO A 220 16.45 0.97 12.81
CA PRO A 220 15.74 -0.03 12.02
C PRO A 220 16.46 -0.34 10.71
N LYS A 221 16.43 -1.61 10.29
CA LYS A 221 17.02 -2.09 9.03
C LYS A 221 15.95 -2.67 8.14
N GLY A 222 15.97 -2.34 6.87
CA GLY A 222 15.10 -2.84 5.81
C GLY A 222 15.85 -3.68 4.77
#